data_072a36d428e37374c1a8f8856f876d9c
#
_entry.id   072a36d428e37374c1a8f8856f876d9c
#
_cell.length_a   1.000
_cell.length_b   1.000
_cell.length_c   1.000
_cell.angle_alpha   90.00
_cell.angle_beta   90.00
_cell.angle_gamma   90.00
#
_symmetry.space_group_name_H-M   'P 1'
#
loop_
_entity.id
_entity.type
_entity.pdbx_description
1 polymer ?
#
loop_
_entity_poly.entity_id
_entity_poly.type
_entity_poly.pdbx_seq_one_letter_code
_entity_poly.pdbx_strand_id
1 'polypeptide(L)'
;MRFRWQPGAPLVLDIPAFDLHPGERVFLAGPSGTGKTSLLSVLSGIAPATEGSARLLGQELVGMSGAARDRLRAEQLGIIFQLFNLVPYLSALENVMLGCQFSAARRAAIAAGGETVLDAARRLLTRLGLPEAVVGQRAAVELSVGQQQRVAAARALIGRPALVVADEPTSALDSALRDEFLGLLLQECAAAGSALLLVSHDRAMAPQFDRLVELSAINRARV
;
A
#
# COMPACT_ATOMS: atom_id res chain seq x y z
N MET A 1 -9.08 -18.08 -5.69
CA MET A 1 -9.89 -17.00 -6.25
C MET A 1 -9.55 -16.78 -7.71
N ARG A 2 -10.56 -16.36 -8.53
CA ARG A 2 -10.39 -16.03 -9.95
C ARG A 2 -10.82 -14.61 -10.22
N PHE A 3 -10.19 -13.98 -11.20
CA PHE A 3 -10.53 -12.61 -11.57
C PHE A 3 -10.39 -12.37 -13.07
N ARG A 4 -11.34 -11.62 -13.62
CA ARG A 4 -11.35 -11.04 -14.96
C ARG A 4 -11.94 -9.62 -14.91
N TRP A 5 -11.46 -8.74 -15.77
CA TRP A 5 -11.92 -7.35 -15.77
C TRP A 5 -13.35 -7.18 -16.32
N GLN A 6 -13.76 -8.06 -17.23
CA GLN A 6 -15.11 -8.03 -17.85
C GLN A 6 -15.67 -9.44 -17.97
N PRO A 7 -16.98 -9.63 -17.88
CA PRO A 7 -17.62 -10.91 -18.19
C PRO A 7 -17.22 -11.40 -19.59
N GLY A 8 -16.83 -12.68 -19.70
CA GLY A 8 -16.40 -13.28 -20.96
C GLY A 8 -14.94 -13.00 -21.35
N ALA A 9 -14.24 -12.05 -20.71
CA ALA A 9 -12.81 -11.83 -20.96
C ALA A 9 -11.97 -12.99 -20.39
N PRO A 10 -10.74 -13.19 -20.90
CA PRO A 10 -9.79 -14.16 -20.33
C PRO A 10 -9.55 -13.91 -18.85
N LEU A 11 -9.27 -14.98 -18.10
CA LEU A 11 -8.84 -14.86 -16.70
C LEU A 11 -7.48 -14.17 -16.65
N VAL A 12 -7.40 -13.14 -15.81
CA VAL A 12 -6.14 -12.46 -15.45
C VAL A 12 -5.52 -13.12 -14.23
N LEU A 13 -6.36 -13.60 -13.30
CA LEU A 13 -5.92 -14.32 -12.11
C LEU A 13 -6.70 -15.61 -11.96
N ASP A 14 -5.97 -16.70 -11.67
CA ASP A 14 -6.46 -17.98 -11.15
C ASP A 14 -5.50 -18.43 -10.06
N ILE A 15 -5.75 -17.97 -8.84
CA ILE A 15 -4.88 -18.18 -7.68
C ILE A 15 -5.56 -19.15 -6.72
N PRO A 16 -5.08 -20.41 -6.62
CA PRO A 16 -5.64 -21.40 -5.71
C PRO A 16 -5.53 -21.01 -4.24
N ALA A 17 -4.36 -20.52 -3.84
CA ALA A 17 -4.08 -20.10 -2.47
C ALA A 17 -3.02 -18.98 -2.47
N PHE A 18 -3.25 -17.97 -1.65
CA PHE A 18 -2.28 -16.95 -1.26
C PHE A 18 -2.74 -16.38 0.07
N ASP A 19 -1.84 -16.30 1.01
CA ASP A 19 -2.08 -15.77 2.35
C ASP A 19 -0.98 -14.78 2.74
N LEU A 20 -1.31 -13.88 3.63
CA LEU A 20 -0.42 -12.91 4.24
C LEU A 20 -0.78 -12.80 5.73
N HIS A 21 0.19 -13.04 6.59
CA HIS A 21 -0.01 -13.03 8.03
C HIS A 21 0.19 -11.63 8.65
N PRO A 22 -0.42 -11.35 9.81
CA PRO A 22 -0.20 -10.10 10.53
C PRO A 22 1.30 -9.84 10.77
N GLY A 23 1.76 -8.63 10.43
CA GLY A 23 3.16 -8.22 10.57
C GLY A 23 4.13 -8.85 9.57
N GLU A 24 3.68 -9.78 8.71
CA GLU A 24 4.53 -10.41 7.68
C GLU A 24 4.86 -9.42 6.56
N ARG A 25 6.11 -9.48 6.08
CA ARG A 25 6.59 -8.71 4.93
C ARG A 25 6.76 -9.65 3.74
N VAL A 26 5.91 -9.49 2.74
CA VAL A 26 5.95 -10.32 1.52
C VAL A 26 6.39 -9.49 0.34
N PHE A 27 7.39 -9.97 -0.37
CA PHE A 27 7.81 -9.45 -1.67
C PHE A 27 7.14 -10.26 -2.78
N LEU A 28 6.30 -9.61 -3.59
CA LEU A 28 5.63 -10.24 -4.73
C LEU A 28 6.36 -9.86 -6.01
N ALA A 29 7.05 -10.82 -6.60
CA ALA A 29 7.79 -10.65 -7.84
C ALA A 29 6.97 -11.10 -9.05
N GLY A 30 7.25 -10.49 -10.20
CA GLY A 30 6.73 -10.93 -11.49
C GLY A 30 6.99 -9.91 -12.59
N PRO A 31 7.13 -10.35 -13.85
CA PRO A 31 7.26 -9.46 -15.00
C PRO A 31 6.07 -8.51 -15.17
N SER A 32 6.23 -7.46 -15.96
CA SER A 32 5.12 -6.59 -16.34
C SER A 32 4.04 -7.39 -17.09
N GLY A 33 2.77 -7.04 -16.85
CA GLY A 33 1.64 -7.70 -17.51
C GLY A 33 1.18 -9.02 -16.88
N THR A 34 1.86 -9.57 -15.86
CA THR A 34 1.49 -10.86 -15.23
C THR A 34 0.29 -10.81 -14.30
N GLY A 35 -0.33 -9.64 -14.10
CA GLY A 35 -1.51 -9.49 -13.24
C GLY A 35 -1.21 -8.97 -11.82
N LYS A 36 -0.01 -8.44 -11.55
CA LYS A 36 0.36 -7.89 -10.23
C LYS A 36 -0.63 -6.82 -9.74
N THR A 37 -0.85 -5.78 -10.55
CA THR A 37 -1.80 -4.70 -10.22
C THR A 37 -3.24 -5.22 -10.11
N SER A 38 -3.61 -6.23 -10.90
CA SER A 38 -4.92 -6.88 -10.78
C SER A 38 -5.07 -7.62 -9.45
N LEU A 39 -4.03 -8.34 -9.02
CA LEU A 39 -4.03 -8.98 -7.70
C LEU A 39 -4.15 -7.94 -6.58
N LEU A 40 -3.36 -6.86 -6.64
CA LEU A 40 -3.48 -5.76 -5.66
C LEU A 40 -4.87 -5.13 -5.66
N SER A 41 -5.49 -4.97 -6.83
CA SER A 41 -6.86 -4.43 -6.93
C SER A 41 -7.88 -5.33 -6.25
N VAL A 42 -7.74 -6.66 -6.36
CA VAL A 42 -8.62 -7.60 -5.66
C VAL A 42 -8.34 -7.62 -4.16
N LEU A 43 -7.08 -7.72 -3.75
CA LEU A 43 -6.68 -7.76 -2.33
C LEU A 43 -7.04 -6.48 -1.58
N SER A 44 -6.97 -5.33 -2.25
CA SER A 44 -7.39 -4.05 -1.68
C SER A 44 -8.89 -3.79 -1.74
N GLY A 45 -9.69 -4.71 -2.29
CA GLY A 45 -11.13 -4.56 -2.43
C GLY A 45 -11.56 -3.48 -3.44
N ILE A 46 -10.65 -2.99 -4.28
CA ILE A 46 -10.96 -2.06 -5.38
C ILE A 46 -11.82 -2.79 -6.43
N ALA A 47 -11.37 -3.98 -6.84
CA ALA A 47 -12.11 -4.85 -7.75
C ALA A 47 -12.60 -6.10 -7.00
N PRO A 48 -13.87 -6.53 -7.17
CA PRO A 48 -14.33 -7.78 -6.59
C PRO A 48 -13.74 -8.97 -7.34
N ALA A 49 -13.34 -10.03 -6.63
CA ALA A 49 -13.01 -11.30 -7.28
C ALA A 49 -14.24 -11.82 -8.03
N THR A 50 -14.02 -12.44 -9.21
CA THR A 50 -15.12 -12.93 -10.06
C THR A 50 -15.67 -14.25 -9.53
N GLU A 51 -14.78 -15.10 -9.00
CA GLU A 51 -15.12 -16.44 -8.48
C GLU A 51 -14.21 -16.79 -7.29
N GLY A 52 -14.71 -17.65 -6.41
CA GLY A 52 -13.97 -18.14 -5.26
C GLY A 52 -14.05 -17.19 -4.06
N SER A 53 -13.02 -17.14 -3.22
CA SER A 53 -12.98 -16.37 -1.97
C SER A 53 -11.77 -15.46 -1.95
N ALA A 54 -11.96 -14.22 -1.51
CA ALA A 54 -10.89 -13.27 -1.21
C ALA A 54 -11.21 -12.62 0.14
N ARG A 55 -10.32 -12.77 1.12
CA ARG A 55 -10.52 -12.27 2.47
C ARG A 55 -9.48 -11.25 2.86
N LEU A 56 -9.94 -10.19 3.52
CA LEU A 56 -9.08 -9.20 4.15
C LEU A 56 -9.40 -9.16 5.65
N LEU A 57 -8.39 -9.41 6.50
CA LEU A 57 -8.55 -9.47 7.96
C LEU A 57 -9.71 -10.38 8.39
N GLY A 58 -9.84 -11.55 7.76
CA GLY A 58 -10.89 -12.52 8.00
C GLY A 58 -12.26 -12.19 7.36
N GLN A 59 -12.48 -10.98 6.86
CA GLN A 59 -13.72 -10.57 6.21
C GLN A 59 -13.72 -10.94 4.73
N GLU A 60 -14.79 -11.61 4.26
CA GLU A 60 -14.96 -12.00 2.86
C GLU A 60 -15.30 -10.77 2.02
N LEU A 61 -14.49 -10.49 1.00
CA LEU A 61 -14.68 -9.37 0.09
C LEU A 61 -15.70 -9.67 -1.01
N VAL A 62 -15.84 -10.95 -1.38
CA VAL A 62 -16.79 -11.39 -2.39
C VAL A 62 -18.21 -11.23 -1.84
N GLY A 63 -19.08 -10.57 -2.60
CA GLY A 63 -20.46 -10.26 -2.17
C GLY A 63 -20.57 -9.04 -1.23
N MET A 64 -19.47 -8.48 -0.74
CA MET A 64 -19.49 -7.26 0.05
C MET A 64 -19.91 -6.06 -0.83
N SER A 65 -20.76 -5.17 -0.30
CA SER A 65 -21.14 -3.95 -1.01
C SER A 65 -19.95 -3.03 -1.26
N GLY A 66 -19.99 -2.20 -2.30
CA GLY A 66 -18.94 -1.22 -2.59
C GLY A 66 -18.61 -0.33 -1.39
N ALA A 67 -19.64 0.23 -0.74
CA ALA A 67 -19.47 1.09 0.44
C ALA A 67 -18.81 0.37 1.61
N ALA A 68 -19.10 -0.92 1.83
CA ALA A 68 -18.45 -1.71 2.89
C ALA A 68 -16.98 -1.99 2.55
N ARG A 69 -16.65 -2.32 1.28
CA ARG A 69 -15.26 -2.46 0.84
C ARG A 69 -14.48 -1.15 0.96
N ASP A 70 -15.09 -0.02 0.60
CA ASP A 70 -14.47 1.30 0.71
C ASP A 70 -14.16 1.65 2.17
N ARG A 71 -15.09 1.35 3.07
CA ARG A 71 -14.87 1.54 4.51
C ARG A 71 -13.73 0.65 5.02
N LEU A 72 -13.76 -0.65 4.73
CA LEU A 72 -12.71 -1.59 5.14
C LEU A 72 -11.33 -1.15 4.63
N ARG A 73 -11.25 -0.72 3.36
CA ARG A 73 -10.04 -0.17 2.76
C ARG A 73 -9.57 1.10 3.49
N ALA A 74 -10.45 2.06 3.71
CA ALA A 74 -10.11 3.31 4.39
C ALA A 74 -9.61 3.07 5.82
N GLU A 75 -10.17 2.10 6.53
CA GLU A 75 -9.82 1.80 7.92
C GLU A 75 -8.54 0.97 8.05
N GLN A 76 -8.35 -0.03 7.20
CA GLN A 76 -7.40 -1.12 7.41
C GLN A 76 -6.23 -1.17 6.44
N LEU A 77 -6.34 -0.47 5.29
CA LEU A 77 -5.32 -0.56 4.24
C LEU A 77 -4.58 0.77 4.05
N GLY A 78 -3.25 0.69 4.02
CA GLY A 78 -2.40 1.71 3.43
C GLY A 78 -2.02 1.31 2.01
N ILE A 79 -2.18 2.21 1.03
CA ILE A 79 -1.83 1.91 -0.36
C ILE A 79 -0.82 2.93 -0.86
N ILE A 80 0.31 2.44 -1.34
CA ILE A 80 1.33 3.22 -2.04
C ILE A 80 1.23 2.82 -3.52
N PHE A 81 0.78 3.76 -4.35
CA PHE A 81 0.63 3.56 -5.78
C PHE A 81 1.93 3.88 -6.53
N GLN A 82 2.14 3.28 -7.67
CA GLN A 82 3.29 3.53 -8.54
C GLN A 82 3.45 5.02 -8.94
N LEU A 83 2.33 5.72 -9.16
CA LEU A 83 2.31 7.15 -9.48
C LEU A 83 2.01 8.03 -8.25
N PHE A 84 2.18 7.49 -7.03
CA PHE A 84 1.95 8.15 -5.72
C PHE A 84 0.53 8.65 -5.49
N ASN A 85 -0.20 9.10 -6.49
CA ASN A 85 -1.58 9.61 -6.44
C ASN A 85 -1.77 10.68 -5.36
N LEU A 86 -0.81 11.60 -5.23
CA LEU A 86 -0.93 12.75 -4.36
C LEU A 86 -1.88 13.77 -4.98
N VAL A 87 -2.58 14.49 -4.11
CA VAL A 87 -3.37 15.66 -4.54
C VAL A 87 -2.39 16.81 -4.80
N PRO A 88 -2.22 17.26 -6.05
CA PRO A 88 -1.06 18.06 -6.46
C PRO A 88 -0.98 19.45 -5.81
N TYR A 89 -2.13 20.04 -5.48
CA TYR A 89 -2.23 21.38 -4.87
C TYR A 89 -2.23 21.36 -3.34
N LEU A 90 -2.29 20.20 -2.71
CA LEU A 90 -2.17 20.07 -1.25
C LEU A 90 -0.70 19.95 -0.85
N SER A 91 -0.37 20.44 0.34
CA SER A 91 0.94 20.27 0.96
C SER A 91 1.22 18.80 1.31
N ALA A 92 2.46 18.48 1.69
CA ALA A 92 2.82 17.16 2.19
C ALA A 92 1.96 16.74 3.40
N LEU A 93 1.79 17.65 4.37
CA LEU A 93 0.98 17.42 5.56
C LEU A 93 -0.49 17.13 5.22
N GLU A 94 -1.09 17.96 4.40
CA GLU A 94 -2.49 17.81 3.99
C GLU A 94 -2.70 16.48 3.26
N ASN A 95 -1.80 16.11 2.33
CA ASN A 95 -1.85 14.82 1.66
C ASN A 95 -1.81 13.64 2.64
N VAL A 96 -0.95 13.69 3.66
CA VAL A 96 -0.87 12.64 4.68
C VAL A 96 -2.15 12.59 5.51
N MET A 97 -2.66 13.74 5.96
CA MET A 97 -3.87 13.83 6.77
C MET A 97 -5.13 13.32 6.05
N LEU A 98 -5.17 13.35 4.70
CA LEU A 98 -6.25 12.76 3.92
C LEU A 98 -6.50 11.27 4.27
N GLY A 99 -5.46 10.53 4.63
CA GLY A 99 -5.57 9.15 5.06
C GLY A 99 -6.47 8.95 6.30
N CYS A 100 -6.68 10.00 7.08
CA CYS A 100 -7.52 9.99 8.28
C CYS A 100 -8.91 10.59 8.08
N GLN A 101 -9.16 11.37 7.02
CA GLN A 101 -10.43 12.09 6.85
C GLN A 101 -11.63 11.15 6.76
N PHE A 102 -11.47 10.02 6.09
CA PHE A 102 -12.54 9.06 5.83
C PHE A 102 -12.52 7.85 6.79
N SER A 103 -11.69 7.89 7.84
CA SER A 103 -11.54 6.76 8.79
C SER A 103 -11.57 7.24 10.23
N ALA A 104 -12.69 6.99 10.91
CA ALA A 104 -12.78 7.18 12.35
C ALA A 104 -11.82 6.25 13.12
N ALA A 105 -11.62 5.03 12.64
CA ALA A 105 -10.73 4.05 13.25
C ALA A 105 -9.27 4.55 13.25
N ARG A 106 -8.78 5.11 12.14
CA ARG A 106 -7.42 5.69 12.08
C ARG A 106 -7.24 6.87 13.02
N ARG A 107 -8.25 7.78 13.09
CA ARG A 107 -8.21 8.89 14.05
C ARG A 107 -8.20 8.40 15.50
N ALA A 108 -9.01 7.39 15.82
CA ALA A 108 -9.04 6.79 17.14
C ALA A 108 -7.70 6.12 17.51
N ALA A 109 -7.05 5.42 16.57
CA ALA A 109 -5.75 4.81 16.79
C ALA A 109 -4.65 5.86 17.08
N ILE A 110 -4.69 7.02 16.40
CA ILE A 110 -3.77 8.14 16.66
C ILE A 110 -4.04 8.73 18.04
N ALA A 111 -5.31 9.02 18.36
CA ALA A 111 -5.70 9.59 19.65
C ALA A 111 -5.37 8.66 20.83
N ALA A 112 -5.50 7.34 20.65
CA ALA A 112 -5.09 6.36 21.65
C ALA A 112 -3.57 6.39 21.94
N GLY A 113 -2.77 6.84 20.97
CA GLY A 113 -1.33 7.11 21.14
C GLY A 113 -1.00 8.46 21.76
N GLY A 114 -2.01 9.28 22.13
CA GLY A 114 -1.83 10.59 22.70
C GLY A 114 -1.42 11.69 21.71
N GLU A 115 -1.55 11.43 20.40
CA GLU A 115 -1.17 12.37 19.35
C GLU A 115 -2.40 13.00 18.68
N THR A 116 -2.21 14.20 18.11
CA THR A 116 -3.15 14.73 17.11
C THR A 116 -2.83 14.15 15.73
N VAL A 117 -3.79 14.22 14.79
CA VAL A 117 -3.54 13.80 13.38
C VAL A 117 -2.40 14.61 12.76
N LEU A 118 -2.29 15.88 13.11
CA LEU A 118 -1.22 16.77 12.63
C LEU A 118 0.15 16.32 13.15
N ASP A 119 0.26 16.00 14.44
CA ASP A 119 1.52 15.55 15.05
C ASP A 119 1.96 14.20 14.49
N ALA A 120 1.01 13.26 14.34
CA ALA A 120 1.26 11.96 13.72
C ALA A 120 1.73 12.11 12.27
N ALA A 121 1.14 13.03 11.49
CA ALA A 121 1.54 13.29 10.12
C ALA A 121 2.96 13.88 10.05
N ARG A 122 3.28 14.87 10.88
CA ARG A 122 4.64 15.45 10.97
C ARG A 122 5.68 14.40 11.34
N ARG A 123 5.40 13.64 12.40
CA ARG A 123 6.28 12.57 12.87
C ARG A 123 6.59 11.56 11.76
N LEU A 124 5.58 11.09 11.04
CA LEU A 124 5.76 10.14 9.94
C LEU A 124 6.59 10.73 8.80
N LEU A 125 6.33 11.97 8.39
CA LEU A 125 7.09 12.64 7.34
C LEU A 125 8.57 12.78 7.74
N THR A 126 8.83 13.21 8.98
CA THR A 126 10.20 13.32 9.52
C THR A 126 10.90 11.97 9.57
N ARG A 127 10.22 10.92 10.07
CA ARG A 127 10.78 9.55 10.14
C ARG A 127 11.04 8.93 8.77
N LEU A 128 10.26 9.30 7.78
CA LEU A 128 10.48 8.93 6.38
C LEU A 128 11.52 9.85 5.68
N GLY A 129 12.20 10.71 6.43
CA GLY A 129 13.32 11.50 5.95
C GLY A 129 12.91 12.72 5.11
N LEU A 130 11.69 13.24 5.28
CA LEU A 130 11.30 14.51 4.63
C LEU A 130 11.84 15.68 5.46
N PRO A 131 12.58 16.65 4.85
CA PRO A 131 13.07 17.81 5.56
C PRO A 131 11.93 18.67 6.13
N GLU A 132 12.05 19.15 7.36
CA GLU A 132 11.03 19.98 8.04
C GLU A 132 10.64 21.22 7.22
N ALA A 133 11.59 21.85 6.54
CA ALA A 133 11.35 22.99 5.65
C ALA A 133 10.41 22.69 4.48
N VAL A 134 10.14 21.42 4.19
CA VAL A 134 9.28 20.98 3.07
C VAL A 134 7.90 20.58 3.56
N VAL A 135 7.81 20.13 4.82
CA VAL A 135 6.63 19.41 5.36
C VAL A 135 5.32 20.20 5.24
N GLY A 136 5.32 21.51 5.49
CA GLY A 136 4.07 22.29 5.55
C GLY A 136 3.92 23.40 4.51
N GLN A 137 4.92 23.63 3.67
CA GLN A 137 4.99 24.88 2.90
C GLN A 137 4.85 24.73 1.38
N ARG A 138 5.10 23.54 0.84
CA ARG A 138 5.11 23.28 -0.60
C ARG A 138 3.95 22.40 -1.02
N ALA A 139 3.32 22.73 -2.14
CA ALA A 139 2.37 21.86 -2.80
C ALA A 139 3.04 20.58 -3.28
N ALA A 140 2.31 19.46 -3.30
CA ALA A 140 2.90 18.16 -3.65
C ALA A 140 3.51 18.15 -5.07
N VAL A 141 2.98 18.96 -5.98
CA VAL A 141 3.51 19.10 -7.35
C VAL A 141 4.92 19.72 -7.39
N GLU A 142 5.32 20.47 -6.36
CA GLU A 142 6.62 21.12 -6.26
C GLU A 142 7.68 20.23 -5.61
N LEU A 143 7.29 19.06 -5.12
CA LEU A 143 8.17 18.10 -4.46
C LEU A 143 8.94 17.28 -5.48
N SER A 144 10.20 16.93 -5.15
CA SER A 144 10.93 15.93 -5.94
C SER A 144 10.22 14.58 -5.91
N VAL A 145 10.51 13.72 -6.88
CA VAL A 145 9.94 12.36 -6.97
C VAL A 145 10.13 11.57 -5.67
N GLY A 146 11.35 11.60 -5.09
CA GLY A 146 11.64 10.93 -3.82
C GLY A 146 10.88 11.55 -2.64
N GLN A 147 10.64 12.87 -2.63
CA GLN A 147 9.82 13.51 -1.61
C GLN A 147 8.34 13.13 -1.76
N GLN A 148 7.80 13.11 -2.98
CA GLN A 148 6.43 12.67 -3.24
C GLN A 148 6.21 11.22 -2.80
N GLN A 149 7.17 10.36 -3.05
CA GLN A 149 7.15 8.97 -2.61
C GLN A 149 7.09 8.84 -1.08
N ARG A 150 7.90 9.61 -0.35
CA ARG A 150 7.90 9.63 1.13
C ARG A 150 6.56 10.14 1.67
N VAL A 151 5.96 11.14 1.03
CA VAL A 151 4.60 11.63 1.36
C VAL A 151 3.55 10.55 1.12
N ALA A 152 3.61 9.82 0.00
CA ALA A 152 2.69 8.74 -0.29
C ALA A 152 2.81 7.60 0.73
N ALA A 153 4.03 7.26 1.16
CA ALA A 153 4.27 6.27 2.21
C ALA A 153 3.71 6.75 3.57
N ALA A 154 3.94 8.00 3.96
CA ALA A 154 3.38 8.57 5.18
C ALA A 154 1.85 8.55 5.18
N ARG A 155 1.21 8.91 4.04
CA ARG A 155 -0.25 8.84 3.85
C ARG A 155 -0.77 7.41 3.98
N ALA A 156 -0.03 6.43 3.47
CA ALA A 156 -0.41 5.03 3.60
C ALA A 156 -0.33 4.54 5.05
N LEU A 157 0.69 4.95 5.78
CA LEU A 157 1.00 4.48 7.14
C LEU A 157 0.23 5.19 8.26
N ILE A 158 -0.30 6.41 8.01
CA ILE A 158 -0.96 7.18 9.06
C ILE A 158 -2.14 6.42 9.66
N GLY A 159 -2.24 6.44 10.99
CA GLY A 159 -3.29 5.73 11.72
C GLY A 159 -3.08 4.21 11.81
N ARG A 160 -1.88 3.71 11.52
CA ARG A 160 -1.45 2.31 11.71
C ARG A 160 -2.37 1.29 11.05
N PRO A 161 -2.47 1.26 9.70
CA PRO A 161 -3.26 0.27 9.00
C PRO A 161 -2.76 -1.13 9.29
N ALA A 162 -3.66 -2.12 9.25
CA ALA A 162 -3.25 -3.52 9.46
C ALA A 162 -2.41 -4.08 8.30
N LEU A 163 -2.62 -3.56 7.08
CA LEU A 163 -1.88 -3.97 5.88
C LEU A 163 -1.47 -2.75 5.06
N VAL A 164 -0.21 -2.72 4.66
CA VAL A 164 0.32 -1.80 3.65
C VAL A 164 0.56 -2.57 2.36
N VAL A 165 0.03 -2.04 1.26
CA VAL A 165 0.21 -2.56 -0.10
C VAL A 165 0.99 -1.52 -0.90
N ALA A 166 2.09 -1.91 -1.52
CA ALA A 166 2.94 -1.01 -2.30
C ALA A 166 3.16 -1.56 -3.71
N ASP A 167 2.67 -0.83 -4.73
CA ASP A 167 2.81 -1.20 -6.14
C ASP A 167 3.99 -0.44 -6.76
N GLU A 168 5.10 -1.14 -7.04
CA GLU A 168 6.34 -0.61 -7.63
C GLU A 168 6.80 0.71 -6.97
N PRO A 169 6.85 0.81 -5.63
CA PRO A 169 7.01 2.08 -4.93
C PRO A 169 8.37 2.74 -5.16
N THR A 170 9.34 2.01 -5.69
CA THR A 170 10.73 2.47 -5.85
C THR A 170 11.18 2.57 -7.31
N SER A 171 10.27 2.40 -8.25
CA SER A 171 10.60 2.31 -9.69
C SER A 171 11.25 3.58 -10.27
N ALA A 172 11.09 4.74 -9.62
CA ALA A 172 11.61 6.02 -10.05
C ALA A 172 12.89 6.46 -9.29
N LEU A 173 13.44 5.60 -8.42
CA LEU A 173 14.63 5.89 -7.61
C LEU A 173 15.86 5.15 -8.11
N ASP A 174 17.03 5.77 -7.92
CA ASP A 174 18.30 5.05 -8.00
C ASP A 174 18.48 4.06 -6.83
N SER A 175 19.49 3.20 -6.92
CA SER A 175 19.68 2.12 -5.96
C SER A 175 19.91 2.59 -4.52
N ALA A 176 20.62 3.68 -4.32
CA ALA A 176 20.94 4.20 -2.98
C ALA A 176 19.69 4.79 -2.30
N LEU A 177 18.94 5.62 -3.02
CA LEU A 177 17.68 6.20 -2.53
C LEU A 177 16.59 5.15 -2.33
N ARG A 178 16.56 4.13 -3.20
CA ARG A 178 15.67 2.98 -3.06
C ARG A 178 15.90 2.25 -1.74
N ASP A 179 17.17 1.89 -1.45
CA ASP A 179 17.52 1.10 -0.27
C ASP A 179 17.27 1.90 1.02
N GLU A 180 17.57 3.20 1.02
CA GLU A 180 17.24 4.11 2.12
C GLU A 180 15.71 4.16 2.35
N PHE A 181 14.93 4.44 1.29
CA PHE A 181 13.48 4.52 1.40
C PHE A 181 12.86 3.21 1.88
N LEU A 182 13.33 2.08 1.33
CA LEU A 182 12.82 0.76 1.72
C LEU A 182 13.11 0.48 3.20
N GLY A 183 14.32 0.78 3.68
CA GLY A 183 14.66 0.63 5.09
C GLY A 183 13.73 1.44 6.01
N LEU A 184 13.45 2.69 5.66
CA LEU A 184 12.50 3.54 6.41
C LEU A 184 11.07 2.98 6.37
N LEU A 185 10.60 2.54 5.21
CA LEU A 185 9.26 1.95 5.06
C LEU A 185 9.10 0.68 5.91
N LEU A 186 10.09 -0.21 5.87
CA LEU A 186 10.10 -1.45 6.67
C LEU A 186 10.09 -1.15 8.17
N GLN A 187 10.87 -0.17 8.62
CA GLN A 187 10.89 0.26 10.02
C GLN A 187 9.54 0.81 10.47
N GLU A 188 8.91 1.65 9.66
CA GLU A 188 7.58 2.20 9.99
C GLU A 188 6.47 1.14 9.98
N CYS A 189 6.49 0.19 9.04
CA CYS A 189 5.56 -0.93 9.06
C CYS A 189 5.72 -1.78 10.33
N ALA A 190 6.96 -2.09 10.72
CA ALA A 190 7.24 -2.84 11.94
C ALA A 190 6.78 -2.09 13.20
N ALA A 191 7.05 -0.78 13.29
CA ALA A 191 6.62 0.06 14.41
C ALA A 191 5.08 0.19 14.52
N ALA A 192 4.39 0.11 13.38
CA ALA A 192 2.94 0.12 13.32
C ALA A 192 2.30 -1.26 13.58
N GLY A 193 3.07 -2.35 13.49
CA GLY A 193 2.57 -3.73 13.48
C GLY A 193 1.84 -4.09 12.18
N SER A 194 2.09 -3.34 11.10
CA SER A 194 1.46 -3.54 9.81
C SER A 194 2.13 -4.69 9.04
N ALA A 195 1.34 -5.54 8.41
CA ALA A 195 1.84 -6.41 7.35
C ALA A 195 2.19 -5.56 6.12
N LEU A 196 3.15 -6.00 5.30
CA LEU A 196 3.56 -5.34 4.07
C LEU A 196 3.55 -6.30 2.88
N LEU A 197 2.78 -5.96 1.84
CA LEU A 197 2.87 -6.59 0.53
C LEU A 197 3.49 -5.59 -0.45
N LEU A 198 4.75 -5.80 -0.80
CA LEU A 198 5.43 -4.98 -1.80
C LEU A 198 5.53 -5.74 -3.12
N VAL A 199 5.09 -5.11 -4.17
CA VAL A 199 5.13 -5.63 -5.54
C VAL A 199 6.23 -4.93 -6.30
N SER A 200 7.17 -5.69 -6.87
CA SER A 200 8.18 -5.13 -7.76
C SER A 200 8.74 -6.20 -8.70
N HIS A 201 9.38 -5.74 -9.76
CA HIS A 201 10.19 -6.57 -10.66
C HIS A 201 11.68 -6.58 -10.27
N ASP A 202 12.12 -5.65 -9.39
CA ASP A 202 13.50 -5.56 -8.93
C ASP A 202 13.74 -6.46 -7.72
N ARG A 203 14.26 -7.66 -7.99
CA ARG A 203 14.52 -8.69 -6.97
C ARG A 203 15.63 -8.34 -5.99
N ALA A 204 16.42 -7.29 -6.22
CA ALA A 204 17.49 -6.89 -5.30
C ALA A 204 16.96 -6.55 -3.89
N MET A 205 15.69 -6.15 -3.79
CA MET A 205 15.01 -5.84 -2.52
C MET A 205 14.53 -7.08 -1.75
N ALA A 206 14.35 -8.22 -2.43
CA ALA A 206 13.71 -9.42 -1.84
C ALA A 206 14.38 -9.94 -0.55
N PRO A 207 15.71 -9.86 -0.36
CA PRO A 207 16.37 -10.32 0.88
C PRO A 207 15.94 -9.58 2.15
N GLN A 208 15.28 -8.42 2.04
CA GLN A 208 14.79 -7.63 3.18
C GLN A 208 13.38 -8.04 3.64
N PHE A 209 12.75 -9.03 2.97
CA PHE A 209 11.41 -9.52 3.23
C PHE A 209 11.44 -10.92 3.84
N ASP A 210 10.38 -11.26 4.57
CA ASP A 210 10.26 -12.55 5.22
C ASP A 210 9.97 -13.68 4.22
N ARG A 211 9.28 -13.32 3.10
CA ARG A 211 8.92 -14.27 2.03
C ARG A 211 8.94 -13.60 0.65
N LEU A 212 9.54 -14.30 -0.31
CA LEU A 212 9.44 -14.01 -1.74
C LEU A 212 8.37 -14.88 -2.37
N VAL A 213 7.44 -14.28 -3.09
CA VAL A 213 6.41 -14.97 -3.86
C VAL A 213 6.53 -14.58 -5.33
N GLU A 214 6.66 -15.55 -6.20
CA GLU A 214 6.59 -15.36 -7.64
C GLU A 214 5.13 -15.44 -8.09
N LEU A 215 4.60 -14.37 -8.68
CA LEU A 215 3.20 -14.38 -9.14
C LEU A 215 2.95 -15.50 -10.15
N SER A 216 3.91 -15.79 -11.05
CA SER A 216 3.83 -16.89 -12.00
C SER A 216 3.76 -18.28 -11.36
N ALA A 217 4.25 -18.44 -10.14
CA ALA A 217 4.17 -19.71 -9.42
C ALA A 217 2.80 -19.94 -8.78
N ILE A 218 2.09 -18.88 -8.43
CA ILE A 218 0.77 -18.97 -7.77
C ILE A 218 -0.40 -18.68 -8.70
N ASN A 219 -0.19 -17.96 -9.82
CA ASN A 219 -1.22 -17.65 -10.79
C ASN A 219 -1.24 -18.69 -11.92
N ARG A 220 -2.32 -19.44 -12.05
CA ARG A 220 -2.53 -20.45 -13.09
C ARG A 220 -3.17 -19.88 -14.37
N ALA A 221 -3.62 -18.63 -14.35
CA ALA A 221 -4.12 -18.00 -15.54
C ALA A 221 -2.99 -17.88 -16.58
N ARG A 222 -3.28 -18.29 -17.82
CA ARG A 222 -2.39 -18.06 -18.97
C ARG A 222 -2.67 -16.64 -19.47
N VAL A 223 -1.80 -15.72 -19.10
CA VAL A 223 -1.82 -14.32 -19.56
C VAL A 223 -0.94 -14.21 -20.78
#